data_380ccf75cb6f4b1f1978a856d63cc805
#
_entry.id   380ccf75cb6f4b1f1978a856d63cc805
#
_cell.length_a   1.000
_cell.length_b   1.000
_cell.length_c   1.000
_cell.angle_alpha   90.00
_cell.angle_beta   90.00
_cell.angle_gamma   90.00
#
_symmetry.space_group_name_H-M   'P 1'
#
loop_
_entity.id
_entity.type
_entity.pdbx_description
1 polymer ?
#
loop_
_entity_poly.entity_id
_entity_poly.type
_entity_poly.pdbx_seq_one_letter_code
_entity_poly.pdbx_strand_id
1 'polypeptide(L)'
;MPATHQAPPWATEIKALTFDVFGTCVAWREKIASALASATESKLSSASASNSTSSDTPPSEQVLSRARSLTQEDWARFAQEWRKALGASTRSFVPDETPWRDIDTFHHDSLVDLLAKWQLDGLFTPSEVEKLSLTWHDLPPWPETIRGLQLLGSRYHMAALSNGNQAILKDLNSQKGVDGSSPLGFQRLLSCDMYQAYKPNPKVYQGALRDLGLQPGEVAMVAAHLGDLEAAKKEGLRAIYVARPGELLFDAHEDKIKKAREWVDLWVEEGEGGMVEAARRLGINVDDVSDAAGVLG
;
A
#
# COMPACT_ATOMS: atom_id res chain seq x y z
N MET A 1 -1.59 13.41 -32.95
CA MET A 1 -2.08 14.31 -31.90
C MET A 1 -2.59 13.42 -30.79
N PRO A 2 -2.04 13.44 -29.57
CA PRO A 2 -2.67 12.72 -28.47
C PRO A 2 -4.07 13.30 -28.26
N ALA A 3 -5.05 12.42 -28.06
CA ALA A 3 -6.43 12.84 -27.81
C ALA A 3 -6.44 13.68 -26.52
N THR A 4 -6.83 14.95 -26.63
CA THR A 4 -7.09 15.80 -25.47
C THR A 4 -8.31 15.22 -24.76
N HIS A 5 -8.09 14.41 -23.72
CA HIS A 5 -9.18 13.96 -22.86
C HIS A 5 -9.74 15.19 -22.15
N GLN A 6 -10.97 15.56 -22.47
CA GLN A 6 -11.66 16.57 -21.72
C GLN A 6 -11.92 16.06 -20.31
N ALA A 7 -11.49 16.84 -19.30
CA ALA A 7 -11.73 16.47 -17.91
C ALA A 7 -13.22 16.25 -17.65
N PRO A 8 -13.59 15.25 -16.84
CA PRO A 8 -14.98 15.05 -16.48
C PRO A 8 -15.53 16.29 -15.74
N PRO A 9 -16.80 16.67 -15.96
CA PRO A 9 -17.37 17.89 -15.38
C PRO A 9 -17.18 17.99 -13.85
N TRP A 10 -17.31 16.87 -13.15
CA TRP A 10 -17.16 16.81 -11.69
C TRP A 10 -15.72 17.10 -11.19
N ALA A 11 -14.71 16.99 -12.06
CA ALA A 11 -13.31 17.25 -11.66
C ALA A 11 -13.08 18.70 -11.20
N THR A 12 -13.94 19.64 -11.62
CA THR A 12 -13.88 21.04 -11.17
C THR A 12 -14.44 21.25 -9.77
N GLU A 13 -15.25 20.33 -9.28
CA GLU A 13 -15.87 20.36 -7.95
C GLU A 13 -14.93 19.77 -6.89
N ILE A 14 -13.99 18.91 -7.30
CA ILE A 14 -13.05 18.23 -6.40
C ILE A 14 -12.00 19.22 -5.88
N LYS A 15 -11.82 19.21 -4.57
CA LYS A 15 -10.81 19.99 -3.83
C LYS A 15 -9.69 19.13 -3.27
N ALA A 16 -10.00 17.88 -2.91
CA ALA A 16 -9.02 16.94 -2.36
C ALA A 16 -9.12 15.56 -2.99
N LEU A 17 -7.96 14.89 -3.07
CA LEU A 17 -7.86 13.47 -3.39
C LEU A 17 -7.37 12.73 -2.17
N THR A 18 -8.10 11.68 -1.79
CA THR A 18 -7.67 10.72 -0.78
C THR A 18 -7.15 9.47 -1.47
N PHE A 19 -6.03 8.92 -1.00
CA PHE A 19 -5.35 7.80 -1.64
C PHE A 19 -5.28 6.60 -0.71
N ASP A 20 -5.72 5.45 -1.18
CA ASP A 20 -5.21 4.21 -0.63
C ASP A 20 -3.71 4.10 -0.92
N VAL A 21 -2.95 3.52 0.01
CA VAL A 21 -1.49 3.53 -0.07
C VAL A 21 -0.94 2.17 -0.51
N PHE A 22 -1.24 1.11 0.24
CA PHE A 22 -0.68 -0.22 0.01
C PHE A 22 -1.25 -0.88 -1.25
N GLY A 23 -0.39 -1.16 -2.21
CA GLY A 23 -0.77 -1.70 -3.51
C GLY A 23 -1.26 -0.62 -4.48
N THR A 24 -1.75 0.53 -4.00
CA THR A 24 -2.19 1.65 -4.85
C THR A 24 -1.06 2.62 -5.19
N CYS A 25 -0.36 3.13 -4.17
CA CYS A 25 0.76 4.06 -4.33
C CYS A 25 2.11 3.35 -4.25
N VAL A 26 2.22 2.30 -3.43
CA VAL A 26 3.46 1.55 -3.20
C VAL A 26 3.31 0.08 -3.58
N ALA A 27 4.40 -0.50 -4.12
CA ALA A 27 4.50 -1.89 -4.54
C ALA A 27 5.05 -2.74 -3.40
N TRP A 28 4.28 -3.69 -2.89
CA TRP A 28 4.65 -4.47 -1.70
C TRP A 28 5.17 -5.88 -2.02
N ARG A 29 4.66 -6.54 -3.08
CA ARG A 29 4.85 -7.97 -3.33
C ARG A 29 6.30 -8.38 -3.42
N GLU A 30 7.02 -7.77 -4.35
CA GLU A 30 8.42 -8.11 -4.61
C GLU A 30 9.31 -7.69 -3.44
N LYS A 31 9.05 -6.52 -2.84
CA LYS A 31 9.82 -6.02 -1.69
C LYS A 31 9.74 -6.97 -0.50
N ILE A 32 8.53 -7.41 -0.12
CA ILE A 32 8.32 -8.32 1.00
C ILE A 32 8.94 -9.69 0.70
N ALA A 33 8.69 -10.25 -0.49
CA ALA A 33 9.25 -11.55 -0.88
C ALA A 33 10.79 -11.52 -0.89
N SER A 34 11.40 -10.47 -1.45
CA SER A 34 12.85 -10.31 -1.51
C SER A 34 13.48 -10.10 -0.13
N ALA A 35 12.82 -9.36 0.76
CA ALA A 35 13.31 -9.16 2.13
C ALA A 35 13.36 -10.48 2.91
N LEU A 36 12.32 -11.31 2.80
CA LEU A 36 12.26 -12.64 3.42
C LEU A 36 13.32 -13.58 2.84
N ALA A 37 13.46 -13.62 1.50
CA ALA A 37 14.47 -14.43 0.82
C ALA A 37 15.89 -14.03 1.26
N SER A 38 16.23 -12.75 1.21
CA SER A 38 17.56 -12.25 1.58
C SER A 38 17.90 -12.49 3.06
N ALA A 39 16.92 -12.33 3.96
CA ALA A 39 17.13 -12.65 5.38
C ALA A 39 17.39 -14.15 5.58
N THR A 40 16.66 -15.00 4.84
CA THR A 40 16.87 -16.46 4.86
C THR A 40 18.24 -16.85 4.34
N GLU A 41 18.67 -16.30 3.21
CA GLU A 41 20.01 -16.54 2.66
C GLU A 41 21.13 -16.13 3.63
N SER A 42 20.96 -15.00 4.32
CA SER A 42 21.90 -14.55 5.35
C SER A 42 21.98 -15.54 6.52
N LYS A 43 20.84 -16.09 6.96
CA LYS A 43 20.80 -17.13 8.00
C LYS A 43 21.48 -18.42 7.57
N LEU A 44 21.20 -18.90 6.38
CA LEU A 44 21.80 -20.12 5.83
C LEU A 44 23.32 -19.97 5.68
N SER A 45 23.78 -18.81 5.24
CA SER A 45 25.21 -18.52 5.11
C SER A 45 25.92 -18.48 6.47
N SER A 46 25.29 -17.85 7.48
CA SER A 46 25.83 -17.76 8.84
C SER A 46 25.86 -19.13 9.53
N ALA A 47 24.85 -19.96 9.32
CA ALA A 47 24.80 -21.33 9.87
C ALA A 47 25.88 -22.24 9.25
N SER A 48 26.29 -21.98 8.02
CA SER A 48 27.38 -22.73 7.34
C SER A 48 28.78 -22.30 7.80
N ALA A 49 28.92 -21.07 8.29
CA ALA A 49 30.21 -20.53 8.78
C ALA A 49 30.37 -20.82 10.29
N SER A 50 30.81 -21.99 10.67
CA SER A 50 30.90 -22.60 12.01
C SER A 50 31.57 -21.80 13.15
N ASN A 51 31.42 -20.47 13.23
CA ASN A 51 32.04 -19.62 14.25
C ASN A 51 31.11 -18.49 14.75
N SER A 52 29.85 -18.78 15.06
CA SER A 52 29.04 -17.74 15.70
C SER A 52 29.24 -17.76 17.22
N THR A 53 29.82 -16.67 17.74
CA THR A 53 29.92 -16.34 19.17
C THR A 53 28.62 -15.73 19.73
N SER A 54 27.47 -15.87 19.01
CA SER A 54 26.20 -15.34 19.46
C SER A 54 25.57 -16.25 20.52
N SER A 55 24.98 -15.66 21.55
CA SER A 55 24.27 -16.34 22.65
C SER A 55 22.92 -16.94 22.20
N ASP A 56 22.52 -16.76 20.96
CA ASP A 56 21.24 -17.21 20.45
C ASP A 56 21.26 -18.69 20.08
N THR A 57 20.20 -19.40 20.40
CA THR A 57 20.04 -20.81 20.01
C THR A 57 20.02 -20.92 18.47
N PRO A 58 20.93 -21.67 17.84
CA PRO A 58 20.95 -21.81 16.39
C PRO A 58 19.69 -22.53 15.87
N PRO A 59 19.22 -22.20 14.66
CA PRO A 59 18.12 -22.91 14.04
C PRO A 59 18.41 -24.43 13.92
N SER A 60 17.39 -25.26 14.10
CA SER A 60 17.53 -26.71 13.91
C SER A 60 17.85 -27.07 12.46
N GLU A 61 18.53 -28.21 12.22
CA GLU A 61 18.84 -28.67 10.86
C GLU A 61 17.55 -28.93 10.04
N GLN A 62 16.46 -29.30 10.68
CA GLN A 62 15.17 -29.45 10.02
C GLN A 62 14.67 -28.10 9.46
N VAL A 63 14.74 -27.02 10.23
CA VAL A 63 14.36 -25.68 9.83
C VAL A 63 15.29 -25.16 8.72
N LEU A 64 16.61 -25.37 8.86
CA LEU A 64 17.58 -24.99 7.83
C LEU A 64 17.35 -25.75 6.52
N SER A 65 17.06 -27.05 6.57
CA SER A 65 16.72 -27.87 5.40
C SER A 65 15.44 -27.35 4.72
N ARG A 66 14.42 -27.03 5.52
CA ARG A 66 13.20 -26.43 5.01
C ARG A 66 13.46 -25.08 4.34
N ALA A 67 14.23 -24.21 4.97
CA ALA A 67 14.60 -22.90 4.43
C ALA A 67 15.35 -23.01 3.09
N ARG A 68 16.30 -23.96 2.97
CA ARG A 68 17.03 -24.23 1.70
C ARG A 68 16.12 -24.73 0.57
N SER A 69 14.99 -25.34 0.88
CA SER A 69 14.05 -25.88 -0.12
C SER A 69 13.13 -24.82 -0.71
N LEU A 70 13.08 -23.61 -0.14
CA LEU A 70 12.18 -22.55 -0.59
C LEU A 70 12.74 -21.82 -1.82
N THR A 71 11.86 -21.63 -2.79
CA THR A 71 12.14 -20.89 -4.03
C THR A 71 11.66 -19.44 -3.92
N GLN A 72 12.02 -18.61 -4.88
CA GLN A 72 11.50 -17.24 -5.00
C GLN A 72 9.95 -17.21 -5.12
N GLU A 73 9.38 -18.21 -5.80
CA GLU A 73 7.92 -18.33 -5.91
C GLU A 73 7.27 -18.67 -4.57
N ASP A 74 7.94 -19.48 -3.74
CA ASP A 74 7.47 -19.76 -2.38
C ASP A 74 7.43 -18.49 -1.52
N TRP A 75 8.46 -17.64 -1.60
CA TRP A 75 8.49 -16.37 -0.90
C TRP A 75 7.42 -15.39 -1.42
N ALA A 76 7.14 -15.39 -2.71
CA ALA A 76 6.02 -14.62 -3.26
C ALA A 76 4.66 -15.10 -2.71
N ARG A 77 4.46 -16.43 -2.58
CA ARG A 77 3.26 -17.00 -1.93
C ARG A 77 3.19 -16.66 -0.45
N PHE A 78 4.31 -16.72 0.26
CA PHE A 78 4.39 -16.33 1.68
C PHE A 78 3.98 -14.86 1.85
N ALA A 79 4.55 -13.95 1.07
CA ALA A 79 4.18 -12.53 1.09
C ALA A 79 2.69 -12.31 0.81
N GLN A 80 2.12 -13.07 -0.13
CA GLN A 80 0.70 -13.03 -0.44
C GLN A 80 -0.18 -13.54 0.71
N GLU A 81 0.24 -14.60 1.41
CA GLU A 81 -0.46 -15.10 2.60
C GLU A 81 -0.39 -14.09 3.74
N TRP A 82 0.76 -13.44 3.92
CA TRP A 82 0.93 -12.40 4.93
C TRP A 82 -0.01 -11.21 4.67
N ARG A 83 -0.08 -10.71 3.43
CA ARG A 83 -1.02 -9.66 3.05
C ARG A 83 -2.49 -10.07 3.25
N LYS A 84 -2.83 -11.34 2.97
CA LYS A 84 -4.18 -11.88 3.18
C LYS A 84 -4.56 -11.95 4.67
N ALA A 85 -3.63 -12.34 5.54
CA ALA A 85 -3.85 -12.40 6.98
C ALA A 85 -4.26 -11.01 7.52
N LEU A 86 -3.54 -9.96 7.11
CA LEU A 86 -3.88 -8.58 7.44
C LEU A 86 -5.29 -8.21 6.96
N GLY A 87 -5.58 -8.46 5.68
CA GLY A 87 -6.89 -8.16 5.10
C GLY A 87 -8.04 -8.91 5.77
N ALA A 88 -7.83 -10.15 6.24
CA ALA A 88 -8.84 -10.90 6.98
C ALA A 88 -9.14 -10.24 8.33
N SER A 89 -8.11 -9.82 9.04
CA SER A 89 -8.24 -9.21 10.34
C SER A 89 -8.90 -7.83 10.30
N THR A 90 -8.48 -6.96 9.39
CA THR A 90 -9.11 -5.64 9.26
C THR A 90 -10.59 -5.74 8.88
N ARG A 91 -10.97 -6.77 8.10
CA ARG A 91 -12.39 -7.02 7.77
C ARG A 91 -13.21 -7.59 8.93
N SER A 92 -12.60 -8.37 9.81
CA SER A 92 -13.27 -8.95 10.98
C SER A 92 -13.33 -7.99 12.18
N PHE A 93 -12.64 -6.87 12.12
CA PHE A 93 -12.64 -5.87 13.18
C PHE A 93 -13.97 -5.15 13.24
N VAL A 94 -14.59 -5.16 14.42
CA VAL A 94 -15.85 -4.45 14.69
C VAL A 94 -15.52 -3.31 15.67
N PRO A 95 -15.61 -2.03 15.23
CA PRO A 95 -15.38 -0.90 16.11
C PRO A 95 -16.27 -0.95 17.35
N ASP A 96 -15.73 -0.53 18.49
CA ASP A 96 -16.39 -0.49 19.79
C ASP A 96 -16.66 -1.88 20.44
N GLU A 97 -16.51 -3.00 19.71
CA GLU A 97 -16.64 -4.37 20.21
C GLU A 97 -15.29 -5.10 20.27
N THR A 98 -14.44 -4.91 19.26
CA THR A 98 -13.11 -5.52 19.20
C THR A 98 -12.09 -4.54 19.74
N PRO A 99 -11.21 -4.92 20.68
CA PRO A 99 -10.10 -4.07 21.12
C PRO A 99 -9.25 -3.61 19.94
N TRP A 100 -8.92 -2.32 19.91
CA TRP A 100 -8.04 -1.78 18.89
C TRP A 100 -6.69 -2.48 18.93
N ARG A 101 -6.21 -2.90 17.77
CA ARG A 101 -4.88 -3.49 17.62
C ARG A 101 -4.12 -2.73 16.56
N ASP A 102 -2.93 -2.27 16.91
CA ASP A 102 -2.05 -1.59 16.00
C ASP A 102 -1.60 -2.48 14.84
N ILE A 103 -1.44 -1.89 13.65
CA ILE A 103 -1.12 -2.62 12.43
C ILE A 103 0.28 -3.25 12.46
N ASP A 104 1.25 -2.64 13.16
CA ASP A 104 2.60 -3.18 13.27
C ASP A 104 2.62 -4.43 14.15
N THR A 105 1.88 -4.39 15.26
CA THR A 105 1.62 -5.58 16.09
C THR A 105 0.99 -6.69 15.24
N PHE A 106 0.11 -6.30 14.33
CA PHE A 106 -0.54 -7.24 13.42
C PHE A 106 0.45 -7.87 12.43
N HIS A 107 1.30 -7.05 11.82
CA HIS A 107 2.36 -7.51 10.92
C HIS A 107 3.31 -8.45 11.64
N HIS A 108 3.76 -8.09 12.85
CA HIS A 108 4.63 -8.93 13.65
C HIS A 108 4.02 -10.29 13.96
N ASP A 109 2.82 -10.32 14.57
CA ASP A 109 2.23 -11.56 15.05
C ASP A 109 1.81 -12.48 13.89
N SER A 110 1.28 -11.92 12.81
CA SER A 110 0.97 -12.69 11.61
C SER A 110 2.23 -13.24 10.92
N LEU A 111 3.37 -12.57 11.02
CA LEU A 111 4.65 -13.11 10.56
C LEU A 111 5.06 -14.32 11.40
N VAL A 112 4.97 -14.22 12.72
CA VAL A 112 5.26 -15.36 13.64
C VAL A 112 4.38 -16.57 13.29
N ASP A 113 3.08 -16.37 13.15
CA ASP A 113 2.13 -17.43 12.81
C ASP A 113 2.45 -18.07 11.44
N LEU A 114 2.82 -17.26 10.45
CA LEU A 114 3.19 -17.75 9.13
C LEU A 114 4.51 -18.50 9.13
N LEU A 115 5.52 -18.03 9.86
CA LEU A 115 6.78 -18.76 10.01
C LEU A 115 6.53 -20.16 10.59
N ALA A 116 5.71 -20.26 11.63
CA ALA A 116 5.32 -21.57 12.20
C ALA A 116 4.56 -22.43 11.19
N LYS A 117 3.57 -21.88 10.50
CA LYS A 117 2.80 -22.58 9.46
C LYS A 117 3.67 -23.12 8.33
N TRP A 118 4.70 -22.38 7.93
CA TRP A 118 5.63 -22.74 6.85
C TRP A 118 6.80 -23.63 7.35
N GLN A 119 6.78 -24.04 8.63
CA GLN A 119 7.83 -24.87 9.27
C GLN A 119 9.19 -24.16 9.32
N LEU A 120 9.16 -22.86 9.57
CA LEU A 120 10.32 -21.97 9.69
C LEU A 120 10.46 -21.42 11.12
N ASP A 121 9.72 -21.96 12.08
CA ASP A 121 9.80 -21.54 13.47
C ASP A 121 11.23 -21.70 14.01
N GLY A 122 11.75 -20.66 14.65
CA GLY A 122 13.14 -20.61 15.12
C GLY A 122 14.19 -20.34 14.02
N LEU A 123 13.80 -20.07 12.77
CA LEU A 123 14.76 -19.62 11.74
C LEU A 123 15.34 -18.25 12.07
N PHE A 124 14.50 -17.35 12.53
CA PHE A 124 14.85 -15.99 12.90
C PHE A 124 14.74 -15.78 14.40
N THR A 125 15.62 -14.97 14.96
CA THR A 125 15.52 -14.51 16.35
C THR A 125 14.33 -13.54 16.50
N PRO A 126 13.81 -13.31 17.73
CA PRO A 126 12.75 -12.33 17.94
C PRO A 126 13.06 -10.93 17.37
N SER A 127 14.30 -10.45 17.53
CA SER A 127 14.73 -9.16 16.98
C SER A 127 14.76 -9.12 15.45
N GLU A 128 15.04 -10.26 14.81
CA GLU A 128 14.99 -10.35 13.34
C GLU A 128 13.56 -10.42 12.83
N VAL A 129 12.66 -11.10 13.53
CA VAL A 129 11.23 -11.12 13.22
C VAL A 129 10.66 -9.70 13.33
N GLU A 130 11.01 -8.97 14.40
CA GLU A 130 10.62 -7.55 14.55
C GLU A 130 11.10 -6.70 13.36
N LYS A 131 12.38 -6.80 12.99
CA LYS A 131 12.92 -6.07 11.84
C LYS A 131 12.23 -6.45 10.53
N LEU A 132 11.96 -7.73 10.31
CA LEU A 132 11.27 -8.21 9.12
C LEU A 132 9.84 -7.70 9.07
N SER A 133 9.14 -7.65 10.20
CA SER A 133 7.78 -7.12 10.24
C SER A 133 7.71 -5.63 9.87
N LEU A 134 8.76 -4.86 10.14
CA LEU A 134 8.87 -3.46 9.75
C LEU A 134 9.20 -3.24 8.26
N THR A 135 9.41 -4.29 7.47
CA THR A 135 9.60 -4.14 6.00
C THR A 135 8.41 -3.45 5.33
N TRP A 136 7.22 -3.53 5.92
CA TRP A 136 6.04 -2.80 5.44
C TRP A 136 6.17 -1.27 5.51
N HIS A 137 7.12 -0.75 6.29
CA HIS A 137 7.45 0.67 6.37
C HIS A 137 8.37 1.14 5.24
N ASP A 138 8.94 0.22 4.46
CA ASP A 138 9.95 0.50 3.42
C ASP A 138 9.51 -0.08 2.06
N LEU A 139 8.32 0.33 1.58
CA LEU A 139 7.78 -0.12 0.31
C LEU A 139 8.03 0.90 -0.80
N PRO A 140 8.61 0.49 -1.94
CA PRO A 140 8.87 1.41 -3.04
C PRO A 140 7.56 1.88 -3.68
N PRO A 141 7.48 3.16 -4.11
CA PRO A 141 6.38 3.61 -4.95
C PRO A 141 6.40 2.88 -6.30
N TRP A 142 5.24 2.78 -6.96
CA TRP A 142 5.23 2.39 -8.36
C TRP A 142 6.00 3.43 -9.20
N PRO A 143 6.60 3.03 -10.34
CA PRO A 143 7.56 3.88 -11.08
C PRO A 143 7.04 5.29 -11.41
N GLU A 144 5.77 5.43 -11.73
CA GLU A 144 5.15 6.71 -12.12
C GLU A 144 4.42 7.41 -10.96
N THR A 145 4.32 6.78 -9.78
CA THR A 145 3.49 7.30 -8.68
C THR A 145 3.94 8.67 -8.20
N ILE A 146 5.24 8.87 -7.95
CA ILE A 146 5.75 10.15 -7.44
C ILE A 146 5.43 11.28 -8.42
N ARG A 147 5.71 11.08 -9.72
CA ARG A 147 5.39 12.07 -10.76
C ARG A 147 3.88 12.32 -10.84
N GLY A 148 3.07 11.27 -10.80
CA GLY A 148 1.61 11.40 -10.82
C GLY A 148 1.06 12.17 -9.62
N LEU A 149 1.58 11.89 -8.41
CA LEU A 149 1.18 12.61 -7.20
C LEU A 149 1.60 14.08 -7.24
N GLN A 150 2.79 14.41 -7.76
CA GLN A 150 3.22 15.79 -7.98
C GLN A 150 2.29 16.56 -8.94
N LEU A 151 1.94 15.92 -10.06
CA LEU A 151 0.98 16.49 -11.01
C LEU A 151 -0.38 16.73 -10.36
N LEU A 152 -0.93 15.73 -9.68
CA LEU A 152 -2.22 15.84 -8.99
C LEU A 152 -2.18 16.91 -7.88
N GLY A 153 -1.07 16.99 -7.14
CA GLY A 153 -0.84 17.96 -6.07
C GLY A 153 -0.73 19.43 -6.55
N SER A 154 -0.52 19.66 -7.85
CA SER A 154 -0.56 21.00 -8.42
C SER A 154 -1.97 21.61 -8.40
N ARG A 155 -3.01 20.78 -8.27
CA ARG A 155 -4.41 21.21 -8.34
C ARG A 155 -5.25 20.81 -7.13
N TYR A 156 -4.94 19.71 -6.48
CA TYR A 156 -5.74 19.12 -5.40
C TYR A 156 -4.97 19.05 -4.09
N HIS A 157 -5.68 19.12 -2.98
CA HIS A 157 -5.11 18.71 -1.70
C HIS A 157 -4.93 17.19 -1.68
N MET A 158 -3.73 16.73 -1.30
CA MET A 158 -3.34 15.33 -1.35
C MET A 158 -3.34 14.73 0.06
N ALA A 159 -4.13 13.69 0.29
CA ALA A 159 -4.20 13.00 1.57
C ALA A 159 -4.04 11.48 1.40
N ALA A 160 -3.15 10.85 2.14
CA ALA A 160 -3.20 9.40 2.29
C ALA A 160 -4.41 9.03 3.16
N LEU A 161 -5.16 7.99 2.79
CA LEU A 161 -6.23 7.39 3.60
C LEU A 161 -6.04 5.87 3.64
N SER A 162 -5.48 5.36 4.71
CA SER A 162 -4.94 4.00 4.74
C SER A 162 -5.30 3.23 6.00
N ASN A 163 -5.35 1.90 5.86
CA ASN A 163 -5.41 0.98 7.00
C ASN A 163 -4.09 0.89 7.79
N GLY A 164 -3.01 1.50 7.29
CA GLY A 164 -1.77 1.68 8.05
C GLY A 164 -1.94 2.65 9.21
N ASN A 165 -1.01 2.60 10.19
CA ASN A 165 -0.94 3.55 11.29
C ASN A 165 -0.17 4.82 10.90
N GLN A 166 -0.11 5.81 11.80
CA GLN A 166 0.60 7.07 11.57
C GLN A 166 2.10 6.86 11.31
N ALA A 167 2.73 5.90 12.00
CA ALA A 167 4.15 5.63 11.86
C ALA A 167 4.49 5.14 10.46
N ILE A 168 3.80 4.10 9.99
CA ILE A 168 4.03 3.52 8.66
C ILE A 168 3.73 4.54 7.53
N LEU A 169 2.67 5.33 7.67
CA LEU A 169 2.35 6.37 6.68
C LEU A 169 3.40 7.48 6.65
N LYS A 170 3.94 7.88 7.81
CA LYS A 170 5.01 8.86 7.90
C LYS A 170 6.29 8.34 7.23
N ASP A 171 6.65 7.10 7.49
CA ASP A 171 7.84 6.49 6.91
C ASP A 171 7.69 6.39 5.38
N LEU A 172 6.59 5.83 4.87
CA LEU A 172 6.33 5.74 3.44
C LEU A 172 6.26 7.12 2.76
N ASN A 173 5.67 8.12 3.43
CA ASN A 173 5.57 9.47 2.87
C ASN A 173 6.91 10.22 2.84
N SER A 174 7.87 9.84 3.69
CA SER A 174 9.18 10.48 3.76
C SER A 174 10.26 9.81 2.89
N GLN A 175 9.98 8.61 2.38
CA GLN A 175 10.93 7.87 1.55
C GLN A 175 11.20 8.58 0.24
N LYS A 176 12.49 8.68 -0.10
CA LYS A 176 12.92 9.09 -1.44
C LYS A 176 12.79 7.89 -2.38
N GLY A 177 12.39 8.14 -3.61
CA GLY A 177 12.43 7.11 -4.66
C GLY A 177 13.85 6.56 -4.85
N VAL A 178 13.95 5.37 -5.41
CA VAL A 178 15.22 4.66 -5.68
C VAL A 178 16.18 5.50 -6.53
N ASP A 179 15.67 6.39 -7.33
CA ASP A 179 16.38 7.36 -8.18
C ASP A 179 16.71 8.69 -7.46
N GLY A 180 16.44 8.79 -6.14
CA GLY A 180 16.60 10.01 -5.36
C GLY A 180 15.46 11.00 -5.54
N SER A 181 14.36 10.62 -6.22
CA SER A 181 13.18 11.45 -6.41
C SER A 181 12.53 11.86 -5.09
N SER A 182 11.67 12.86 -5.18
CA SER A 182 10.96 13.44 -4.03
C SER A 182 10.09 12.39 -3.32
N PRO A 183 9.75 12.59 -2.02
CA PRO A 183 8.79 11.77 -1.30
C PRO A 183 7.41 11.75 -1.99
N LEU A 184 6.50 10.85 -1.51
CA LEU A 184 5.12 10.78 -2.02
C LEU A 184 4.38 12.13 -1.93
N GLY A 185 4.70 12.96 -0.94
CA GLY A 185 4.25 14.36 -0.89
C GLY A 185 2.82 14.54 -0.42
N PHE A 186 2.25 13.59 0.32
CA PHE A 186 0.95 13.78 0.97
C PHE A 186 1.02 14.87 2.03
N GLN A 187 0.12 15.84 1.94
CA GLN A 187 -0.01 16.94 2.92
C GLN A 187 -0.75 16.50 4.19
N ARG A 188 -1.55 15.45 4.10
CA ARG A 188 -2.29 14.86 5.20
C ARG A 188 -2.09 13.34 5.21
N LEU A 189 -1.85 12.80 6.37
CA LEU A 189 -1.75 11.36 6.60
C LEU A 189 -2.92 10.94 7.49
N LEU A 190 -3.96 10.40 6.86
CA LEU A 190 -5.19 9.97 7.51
C LEU A 190 -5.13 8.46 7.68
N SER A 191 -4.79 8.04 8.86
CA SER A 191 -4.62 6.63 9.22
C SER A 191 -5.82 6.10 9.99
N CYS A 192 -6.09 4.82 9.86
CA CYS A 192 -7.25 4.19 10.48
C CYS A 192 -7.22 4.18 12.01
N ASP A 193 -6.04 4.25 12.64
CA ASP A 193 -5.90 4.41 14.09
C ASP A 193 -6.50 5.73 14.61
N MET A 194 -6.51 6.82 13.80
CA MET A 194 -7.19 8.07 14.15
C MET A 194 -8.71 7.88 14.33
N TYR A 195 -9.30 6.92 13.63
CA TYR A 195 -10.73 6.68 13.59
C TYR A 195 -11.17 5.46 14.38
N GLN A 196 -10.22 4.70 14.91
CA GLN A 196 -10.46 3.41 15.59
C GLN A 196 -11.36 2.50 14.74
N ALA A 197 -11.11 2.48 13.43
CA ALA A 197 -11.84 1.68 12.45
C ALA A 197 -10.97 1.44 11.22
N TYR A 198 -11.16 0.31 10.56
CA TYR A 198 -10.48 -0.01 9.30
C TYR A 198 -11.40 0.18 8.11
N LYS A 199 -10.87 0.60 6.97
CA LYS A 199 -11.57 0.52 5.69
C LYS A 199 -12.01 -0.93 5.43
N PRO A 200 -13.23 -1.18 4.98
CA PRO A 200 -14.20 -0.26 4.38
C PRO A 200 -15.25 0.32 5.36
N ASN A 201 -14.97 0.45 6.66
CA ASN A 201 -15.92 1.00 7.61
C ASN A 201 -16.22 2.48 7.32
N PRO A 202 -17.50 2.92 7.31
CA PRO A 202 -17.90 4.31 7.07
C PRO A 202 -17.22 5.35 7.97
N LYS A 203 -16.92 4.99 9.23
CA LYS A 203 -16.22 5.88 10.19
C LYS A 203 -14.92 6.45 9.60
N VAL A 204 -14.23 5.69 8.76
CA VAL A 204 -12.94 6.10 8.16
C VAL A 204 -13.15 7.22 7.14
N TYR A 205 -14.08 7.03 6.20
CA TYR A 205 -14.34 8.02 5.15
C TYR A 205 -14.99 9.29 5.72
N GLN A 206 -15.97 9.13 6.62
CA GLN A 206 -16.58 10.25 7.32
C GLN A 206 -15.58 11.00 8.20
N GLY A 207 -14.66 10.29 8.86
CA GLY A 207 -13.56 10.86 9.60
C GLY A 207 -12.65 11.69 8.71
N ALA A 208 -12.24 11.14 7.57
CA ALA A 208 -11.41 11.83 6.59
C ALA A 208 -12.08 13.12 6.08
N LEU A 209 -13.38 13.10 5.78
CA LEU A 209 -14.13 14.28 5.35
C LEU A 209 -14.14 15.37 6.44
N ARG A 210 -14.35 15.00 7.71
CA ARG A 210 -14.27 15.94 8.84
C ARG A 210 -12.89 16.57 8.98
N ASP A 211 -11.83 15.76 8.89
CA ASP A 211 -10.45 16.23 9.07
C ASP A 211 -9.98 17.10 7.91
N LEU A 212 -10.53 16.88 6.71
CA LEU A 212 -10.30 17.73 5.54
C LEU A 212 -11.19 18.98 5.54
N GLY A 213 -12.28 19.01 6.31
CA GLY A 213 -13.25 20.10 6.33
C GLY A 213 -14.02 20.24 5.01
N LEU A 214 -14.24 19.12 4.30
CA LEU A 214 -14.84 19.08 2.97
C LEU A 214 -16.15 18.27 2.95
N GLN A 215 -17.01 18.59 1.99
CA GLN A 215 -18.21 17.81 1.70
C GLN A 215 -17.86 16.58 0.85
N PRO A 216 -18.65 15.48 0.91
CA PRO A 216 -18.37 14.26 0.16
C PRO A 216 -18.12 14.48 -1.34
N GLY A 217 -18.95 15.30 -2.01
CA GLY A 217 -18.81 15.60 -3.44
C GLY A 217 -17.57 16.41 -3.81
N GLU A 218 -16.84 16.95 -2.83
CA GLU A 218 -15.59 17.72 -3.02
C GLU A 218 -14.33 16.85 -2.90
N VAL A 219 -14.50 15.55 -2.61
CA VAL A 219 -13.39 14.61 -2.41
C VAL A 219 -13.52 13.40 -3.35
N ALA A 220 -12.41 12.98 -3.93
CA ALA A 220 -12.33 11.71 -4.65
C ALA A 220 -11.40 10.74 -3.94
N MET A 221 -11.81 9.46 -3.85
CA MET A 221 -10.98 8.35 -3.40
C MET A 221 -10.26 7.73 -4.59
N VAL A 222 -8.94 7.59 -4.50
CA VAL A 222 -8.09 6.97 -5.50
C VAL A 222 -7.58 5.63 -4.94
N ALA A 223 -7.88 4.52 -5.61
CA ALA A 223 -7.46 3.20 -5.15
C ALA A 223 -7.33 2.18 -6.28
N ALA A 224 -6.51 1.16 -6.05
CA ALA A 224 -6.45 -0.06 -6.86
C ALA A 224 -7.44 -1.14 -6.36
N HIS A 225 -8.16 -0.89 -5.27
CA HIS A 225 -9.06 -1.84 -4.62
C HIS A 225 -10.52 -1.39 -4.78
N LEU A 226 -11.31 -2.17 -5.53
CA LEU A 226 -12.72 -1.86 -5.81
C LEU A 226 -13.58 -1.78 -4.54
N GLY A 227 -13.28 -2.62 -3.54
CA GLY A 227 -14.01 -2.59 -2.27
C GLY A 227 -13.83 -1.30 -1.48
N ASP A 228 -12.66 -0.68 -1.56
CA ASP A 228 -12.38 0.63 -0.96
C ASP A 228 -13.15 1.74 -1.68
N LEU A 229 -13.11 1.72 -3.02
CA LEU A 229 -13.84 2.68 -3.85
C LEU A 229 -15.37 2.57 -3.68
N GLU A 230 -15.89 1.34 -3.60
CA GLU A 230 -17.33 1.10 -3.37
C GLU A 230 -17.78 1.67 -2.03
N ALA A 231 -16.97 1.50 -0.97
CA ALA A 231 -17.26 2.05 0.33
C ALA A 231 -17.18 3.58 0.35
N ALA A 232 -16.14 4.17 -0.25
CA ALA A 232 -16.03 5.62 -0.42
C ALA A 232 -17.23 6.21 -1.18
N LYS A 233 -17.66 5.52 -2.23
CA LYS A 233 -18.81 5.91 -3.04
C LYS A 233 -20.11 5.94 -2.24
N LYS A 234 -20.32 4.98 -1.32
CA LYS A 234 -21.47 4.94 -0.41
C LYS A 234 -21.51 6.14 0.53
N GLU A 235 -20.34 6.71 0.85
CA GLU A 235 -20.20 7.93 1.64
C GLU A 235 -20.25 9.21 0.79
N GLY A 236 -20.52 9.10 -0.51
CA GLY A 236 -20.72 10.21 -1.43
C GLY A 236 -19.45 10.76 -2.07
N LEU A 237 -18.28 10.13 -1.87
CA LEU A 237 -17.05 10.52 -2.54
C LEU A 237 -17.09 10.11 -4.02
N ARG A 238 -16.29 10.77 -4.86
CA ARG A 238 -15.97 10.27 -6.20
C ARG A 238 -14.98 9.11 -6.12
N ALA A 239 -15.03 8.21 -7.10
CA ALA A 239 -14.20 7.02 -7.16
C ALA A 239 -13.29 7.06 -8.39
N ILE A 240 -11.97 7.01 -8.16
CA ILE A 240 -10.95 6.93 -9.19
C ILE A 240 -10.23 5.59 -9.03
N TYR A 241 -10.40 4.71 -9.99
CA TYR A 241 -9.70 3.43 -10.03
C TYR A 241 -8.40 3.54 -10.81
N VAL A 242 -7.30 3.08 -10.22
CA VAL A 242 -5.99 2.97 -10.87
C VAL A 242 -5.54 1.52 -10.77
N ALA A 243 -5.57 0.80 -11.90
CA ALA A 243 -5.16 -0.58 -11.95
C ALA A 243 -3.68 -0.75 -11.59
N ARG A 244 -3.39 -1.80 -10.82
CA ARG A 244 -2.04 -2.16 -10.39
C ARG A 244 -1.79 -3.66 -10.60
N PRO A 245 -0.59 -4.05 -11.04
CA PRO A 245 -0.25 -5.44 -11.25
C PRO A 245 -0.54 -6.31 -10.03
N GLY A 246 -1.37 -7.32 -10.20
CA GLY A 246 -1.68 -8.28 -9.16
C GLY A 246 -2.61 -7.82 -8.04
N GLU A 247 -3.05 -6.54 -7.99
CA GLU A 247 -3.96 -6.07 -6.92
C GLU A 247 -5.42 -6.45 -7.20
N LEU A 248 -5.82 -6.55 -8.46
CA LEU A 248 -7.16 -6.95 -8.86
C LEU A 248 -7.51 -8.40 -8.45
N LEU A 249 -6.50 -9.26 -8.27
CA LEU A 249 -6.69 -10.66 -7.87
C LEU A 249 -7.39 -10.84 -6.52
N PHE A 250 -7.41 -9.82 -5.67
CA PHE A 250 -8.15 -9.84 -4.41
C PHE A 250 -9.67 -9.67 -4.59
N ASP A 251 -10.07 -9.07 -5.70
CA ASP A 251 -11.47 -8.70 -6.00
C ASP A 251 -12.08 -9.47 -7.18
N ALA A 252 -11.32 -10.34 -7.82
CA ALA A 252 -11.51 -10.77 -9.20
C ALA A 252 -12.58 -11.85 -9.42
N HIS A 253 -13.83 -11.40 -9.48
CA HIS A 253 -14.81 -12.00 -10.40
C HIS A 253 -15.02 -11.01 -11.55
N GLU A 254 -14.93 -11.47 -12.82
CA GLU A 254 -15.13 -10.63 -14.01
C GLU A 254 -16.44 -9.82 -13.93
N ASP A 255 -17.49 -10.41 -13.39
CA ASP A 255 -18.77 -9.74 -13.16
C ASP A 255 -18.67 -8.56 -12.19
N LYS A 256 -17.81 -8.63 -11.19
CA LYS A 256 -17.58 -7.54 -10.24
C LYS A 256 -16.87 -6.37 -10.89
N ILE A 257 -15.87 -6.66 -11.73
CA ILE A 257 -15.14 -5.66 -12.51
C ILE A 257 -16.08 -4.97 -13.49
N LYS A 258 -16.87 -5.75 -14.23
CA LYS A 258 -17.84 -5.22 -15.18
C LYS A 258 -18.84 -4.28 -14.50
N LYS A 259 -19.40 -4.68 -13.36
CA LYS A 259 -20.30 -3.83 -12.57
C LYS A 259 -19.59 -2.58 -12.03
N ALA A 260 -18.32 -2.70 -11.60
CA ALA A 260 -17.57 -1.56 -11.08
C ALA A 260 -17.38 -0.47 -12.13
N ARG A 261 -17.22 -0.82 -13.42
CA ARG A 261 -17.14 0.15 -14.51
C ARG A 261 -18.39 1.01 -14.68
N GLU A 262 -19.54 0.58 -14.16
CA GLU A 262 -20.79 1.35 -14.24
C GLU A 262 -20.85 2.48 -13.20
N TRP A 263 -20.13 2.35 -12.07
CA TRP A 263 -20.22 3.31 -10.96
C TRP A 263 -18.89 4.01 -10.62
N VAL A 264 -17.73 3.52 -11.08
CA VAL A 264 -16.43 4.21 -10.94
C VAL A 264 -16.44 5.45 -11.84
N ASP A 265 -16.11 6.62 -11.27
CA ASP A 265 -16.18 7.89 -11.98
C ASP A 265 -15.02 8.12 -12.96
N LEU A 266 -13.83 7.55 -12.67
CA LEU A 266 -12.68 7.55 -13.55
C LEU A 266 -11.91 6.24 -13.41
N TRP A 267 -11.57 5.62 -14.54
CA TRP A 267 -10.91 4.32 -14.57
C TRP A 267 -9.62 4.41 -15.36
N VAL A 268 -8.49 4.01 -14.78
CA VAL A 268 -7.19 3.90 -15.45
C VAL A 268 -6.81 2.42 -15.51
N GLU A 269 -6.56 1.90 -16.70
CA GLU A 269 -6.18 0.50 -16.90
C GLU A 269 -4.72 0.26 -16.58
N GLU A 270 -4.37 -1.01 -16.37
CA GLU A 270 -2.99 -1.43 -16.23
C GLU A 270 -2.22 -1.13 -17.53
N GLY A 271 -1.01 -0.55 -17.38
CA GLY A 271 -0.18 -0.16 -18.53
C GLY A 271 -0.49 1.22 -19.13
N GLU A 272 -1.54 1.90 -18.69
CA GLU A 272 -1.86 3.26 -19.21
C GLU A 272 -1.10 4.40 -18.56
N GLY A 273 -0.23 4.15 -17.58
CA GLY A 273 0.59 5.18 -16.92
C GLY A 273 0.10 5.59 -15.53
N GLY A 274 -0.82 4.83 -14.93
CA GLY A 274 -1.18 4.91 -13.52
C GLY A 274 -1.61 6.31 -13.05
N MET A 275 -0.95 6.86 -12.03
CA MET A 275 -1.27 8.17 -11.45
C MET A 275 -1.03 9.34 -12.42
N VAL A 276 -0.08 9.21 -13.34
CA VAL A 276 0.15 10.23 -14.39
C VAL A 276 -1.04 10.28 -15.34
N GLU A 277 -1.57 9.12 -15.73
CA GLU A 277 -2.75 9.04 -16.57
C GLU A 277 -4.01 9.55 -15.83
N ALA A 278 -4.13 9.26 -14.54
CA ALA A 278 -5.21 9.82 -13.73
C ALA A 278 -5.16 11.36 -13.72
N ALA A 279 -3.97 11.96 -13.56
CA ALA A 279 -3.77 13.40 -13.66
C ALA A 279 -4.20 13.95 -15.03
N ARG A 280 -3.78 13.30 -16.11
CA ARG A 280 -4.15 13.69 -17.48
C ARG A 280 -5.67 13.64 -17.71
N ARG A 281 -6.34 12.59 -17.26
CA ARG A 281 -7.81 12.45 -17.37
C ARG A 281 -8.58 13.44 -16.50
N LEU A 282 -7.96 13.93 -15.44
CA LEU A 282 -8.49 15.03 -14.63
C LEU A 282 -8.19 16.43 -15.21
N GLY A 283 -7.62 16.51 -16.44
CA GLY A 283 -7.37 17.74 -17.17
C GLY A 283 -6.12 18.50 -16.70
N ILE A 284 -5.17 17.81 -16.06
CA ILE A 284 -3.87 18.37 -15.72
C ILE A 284 -2.93 18.14 -16.90
N ASN A 285 -2.23 19.20 -17.34
CA ASN A 285 -1.22 19.07 -18.38
C ASN A 285 -0.01 18.29 -17.82
N VAL A 286 0.28 17.14 -18.39
CA VAL A 286 1.37 16.25 -17.95
C VAL A 286 2.71 16.58 -18.61
N ASP A 287 2.71 17.42 -19.65
CA ASP A 287 3.89 17.81 -20.41
C ASP A 287 4.58 19.07 -19.84
N ASP A 288 3.87 19.91 -19.06
CA ASP A 288 4.35 21.20 -18.56
C ASP A 288 5.19 21.14 -17.27
N VAL A 289 5.32 19.97 -16.64
CA VAL A 289 6.21 19.83 -15.47
C VAL A 289 7.60 19.41 -15.97
N SER A 290 8.31 20.36 -16.57
CA SER A 290 9.77 20.28 -16.69
C SER A 290 10.35 20.13 -15.28
N ASP A 291 11.30 19.20 -15.13
CA ASP A 291 12.04 18.90 -13.90
C ASP A 291 12.32 20.17 -13.06
N ALA A 292 11.46 20.44 -12.09
CA ALA A 292 11.70 21.49 -11.08
C ALA A 292 12.79 21.06 -10.07
N ALA A 293 13.66 20.14 -10.46
CA ALA A 293 14.85 19.69 -9.71
C ALA A 293 16.12 20.46 -10.06
N GLY A 294 16.01 21.58 -10.80
CA GLY A 294 17.18 22.27 -11.39
C GLY A 294 17.33 23.76 -11.08
N VAL A 295 16.72 24.33 -10.02
CA VAL A 295 17.02 25.73 -9.64
C VAL A 295 17.01 25.89 -8.12
N LEU A 296 18.08 25.52 -7.46
CA LEU A 296 18.65 26.21 -6.30
C LEU A 296 20.17 26.05 -6.41
N GLY A 297 20.79 27.00 -7.14
CA GLY A 297 22.20 27.26 -7.09
C GLY A 297 22.54 28.08 -5.84
#